data_d660c286ee4583f56656824fa6695550
#
_entry.id   d660c286ee4583f56656824fa6695550
#
_cell.length_a   1.000
_cell.length_b   1.000
_cell.length_c   1.000
_cell.angle_alpha   90.00
_cell.angle_beta   90.00
_cell.angle_gamma   90.00
#
_symmetry.space_group_name_H-M   'P 1'
#
loop_
_entity.id
_entity.type
_entity.pdbx_description
1 polymer ?
#
loop_
_entity_poly.entity_id
_entity_poly.type
_entity_poly.pdbx_seq_one_letter_code
_entity_poly.pdbx_strand_id
1 'polypeptide(L)'
;MSYTAPLKDMLFDIEHLANIREIARLPGFEDAGLETAQAVLEECARFNQDVIAPLNVAGDRNPSSFKDGEVTTTAGFKEAFAQYVSGGWQGLQHPADFGGQGLPKTIGAACGEMLNSANMSFALCPLLSDGAIEALLTAGSDELKVTYLEKLVSGQWTGTMNLTEPQAGSDLALVRSRAEPQPDGTYKVFGTKIFITYGEHDMAENIVHLVLARVSGAPEGVKGISLFVVPKFLLNADGSPGARNDVHCVSIEHKMGIKASPTAVLQYGDHGGAVGYLVGQENRGLEYMFIMMNSARYAVGMQGIAIAERAYQHAVAYARERVQSRPVDGSINASAAIIHHPDVKRMLMTMRAYTEGCRAMASVAAAAYDAAHHHPDADARKQNQAFYEFMVPLVKGYSTEMSLEVTSLGVQVHGGMGFIEETGAAQYYRDAKILTIYEGTTAIQANDLVGRKTARDGGQTAKAIAAQIEKTEAELAKSDSAAAKAVHKRLKAAREAFVEVVDFVAGQTKASPNAVFAGSVPYLMLAGNLVAGWQLARSLIVAQDQASHNVDVDFMQAKIATARFYAEHILAKAPGLRDSIVDGAESVNALALEAF
;
A
#
# COMPACT_ATOMS: atom_id res chain seq x y z
N MET A 1 11.75 -4.65 20.51
CA MET A 1 12.86 -4.46 19.55
C MET A 1 12.71 -3.15 18.82
N SER A 2 13.79 -2.38 18.66
CA SER A 2 13.78 -1.08 17.97
C SER A 2 13.63 -1.29 16.47
N TYR A 3 12.86 -0.45 15.80
CA TYR A 3 12.82 -0.34 14.35
C TYR A 3 14.05 0.44 13.86
N THR A 4 14.61 0.03 12.74
CA THR A 4 15.67 0.76 12.04
C THR A 4 15.29 0.89 10.57
N ALA A 5 15.20 2.13 10.08
CA ALA A 5 14.85 2.37 8.69
C ALA A 5 15.93 1.84 7.74
N PRO A 6 15.57 1.10 6.67
CA PRO A 6 16.54 0.54 5.72
C PRO A 6 16.97 1.60 4.70
N LEU A 7 17.56 2.72 5.18
CA LEU A 7 17.88 3.89 4.38
C LEU A 7 18.76 3.59 3.16
N LYS A 8 19.76 2.74 3.31
CA LYS A 8 20.64 2.36 2.19
C LYS A 8 19.87 1.71 1.05
N ASP A 9 18.94 0.81 1.38
CA ASP A 9 18.12 0.11 0.39
C ASP A 9 17.11 1.07 -0.27
N MET A 10 16.46 1.91 0.52
CA MET A 10 15.53 2.93 0.01
C MET A 10 16.23 3.93 -0.91
N LEU A 11 17.39 4.45 -0.52
CA LEU A 11 18.16 5.39 -1.35
C LEU A 11 18.71 4.73 -2.61
N PHE A 12 19.12 3.45 -2.53
CA PHE A 12 19.52 2.69 -3.72
C PHE A 12 18.38 2.60 -4.74
N ASP A 13 17.17 2.25 -4.29
CA ASP A 13 16.00 2.15 -5.17
C ASP A 13 15.62 3.52 -5.76
N ILE A 14 15.63 4.57 -4.94
CA ILE A 14 15.33 5.95 -5.37
C ILE A 14 16.34 6.45 -6.40
N GLU A 15 17.63 6.23 -6.17
CA GLU A 15 18.70 6.71 -7.08
C GLU A 15 18.77 5.90 -8.37
N HIS A 16 18.80 4.57 -8.25
CA HIS A 16 19.18 3.70 -9.36
C HIS A 16 18.01 3.07 -10.11
N LEU A 17 16.88 2.85 -9.46
CA LEU A 17 15.71 2.23 -10.08
C LEU A 17 14.63 3.24 -10.45
N ALA A 18 14.24 4.10 -9.51
CA ALA A 18 13.28 5.18 -9.72
C ALA A 18 13.91 6.37 -10.48
N ASN A 19 15.22 6.51 -10.44
CA ASN A 19 15.98 7.58 -11.12
C ASN A 19 15.54 8.98 -10.67
N ILE A 20 15.72 9.28 -9.40
CA ILE A 20 15.35 10.58 -8.80
C ILE A 20 15.96 11.77 -9.56
N ARG A 21 17.09 11.60 -10.23
CA ARG A 21 17.73 12.66 -11.02
C ARG A 21 16.88 13.08 -12.22
N GLU A 22 16.17 12.15 -12.85
CA GLU A 22 15.22 12.47 -13.91
C GLU A 22 13.90 13.04 -13.32
N ILE A 23 13.46 12.55 -12.19
CA ILE A 23 12.29 13.11 -11.47
C ILE A 23 12.55 14.57 -11.08
N ALA A 24 13.74 14.90 -10.58
CA ALA A 24 14.13 16.28 -10.25
C ALA A 24 14.20 17.24 -11.46
N ARG A 25 14.14 16.73 -12.69
CA ARG A 25 14.06 17.57 -13.90
C ARG A 25 12.61 17.89 -14.30
N LEU A 26 11.65 17.24 -13.67
CA LEU A 26 10.24 17.50 -13.95
C LEU A 26 9.81 18.84 -13.35
N PRO A 27 8.92 19.60 -14.03
CA PRO A 27 8.42 20.86 -13.51
C PRO A 27 7.79 20.72 -12.11
N GLY A 28 8.27 21.55 -11.18
CA GLY A 28 7.82 21.56 -9.79
C GLY A 28 8.61 20.64 -8.85
N PHE A 29 9.61 19.89 -9.36
CA PHE A 29 10.46 19.00 -8.57
C PHE A 29 11.95 19.37 -8.63
N GLU A 30 12.27 20.56 -9.09
CA GLU A 30 13.67 21.00 -9.36
C GLU A 30 14.56 20.89 -8.12
N ASP A 31 13.99 21.06 -6.92
CA ASP A 31 14.72 20.97 -5.64
C ASP A 31 14.67 19.56 -5.01
N ALA A 32 13.97 18.60 -5.63
CA ALA A 32 13.76 17.26 -5.10
C ALA A 32 14.80 16.24 -5.60
N GLY A 33 16.08 16.62 -5.63
CA GLY A 33 17.18 15.75 -6.02
C GLY A 33 17.58 14.74 -4.92
N LEU A 34 18.67 13.99 -5.20
CA LEU A 34 19.15 12.94 -4.29
C LEU A 34 19.50 13.46 -2.89
N GLU A 35 20.13 14.64 -2.81
CA GLU A 35 20.51 15.24 -1.51
C GLU A 35 19.28 15.57 -0.68
N THR A 36 18.24 16.14 -1.30
CA THR A 36 16.95 16.40 -0.64
C THR A 36 16.28 15.10 -0.22
N ALA A 37 16.26 14.09 -1.10
CA ALA A 37 15.72 12.78 -0.76
C ALA A 37 16.43 12.19 0.45
N GLN A 38 17.76 12.21 0.49
CA GLN A 38 18.54 11.70 1.62
C GLN A 38 18.20 12.45 2.92
N ALA A 39 18.20 13.77 2.89
CA ALA A 39 17.92 14.59 4.09
C ALA A 39 16.49 14.33 4.63
N VAL A 40 15.50 14.26 3.76
CA VAL A 40 14.11 13.97 4.15
C VAL A 40 13.99 12.55 4.72
N LEU A 41 14.61 11.55 4.09
CA LEU A 41 14.55 10.18 4.58
C LEU A 41 15.27 10.00 5.93
N GLU A 42 16.41 10.65 6.14
CA GLU A 42 17.14 10.61 7.42
C GLU A 42 16.32 11.22 8.57
N GLU A 43 15.66 12.36 8.33
CA GLU A 43 14.78 12.98 9.32
C GLU A 43 13.53 12.14 9.59
N CYS A 44 12.91 11.61 8.52
CA CYS A 44 11.78 10.70 8.62
C CYS A 44 12.14 9.44 9.42
N ALA A 45 13.30 8.85 9.17
CA ALA A 45 13.81 7.69 9.90
C ALA A 45 13.92 7.97 11.40
N ARG A 46 14.56 9.09 11.76
CA ARG A 46 14.72 9.51 13.15
C ARG A 46 13.39 9.67 13.85
N PHE A 47 12.46 10.43 13.25
CA PHE A 47 11.12 10.62 13.81
C PHE A 47 10.39 9.29 14.02
N ASN A 48 10.40 8.41 13.03
CA ASN A 48 9.71 7.13 13.13
C ASN A 48 10.34 6.17 14.13
N GLN A 49 11.68 6.13 14.21
CA GLN A 49 12.41 5.29 15.17
C GLN A 49 12.22 5.75 16.62
N ASP A 50 12.28 7.06 16.85
CA ASP A 50 12.32 7.63 18.21
C ASP A 50 10.93 7.90 18.78
N VAL A 51 9.95 8.28 17.95
CA VAL A 51 8.61 8.71 18.39
C VAL A 51 7.54 7.66 18.12
N ILE A 52 7.50 7.10 16.92
CA ILE A 52 6.37 6.27 16.47
C ILE A 52 6.56 4.79 16.81
N ALA A 53 7.73 4.21 16.55
CA ALA A 53 7.99 2.79 16.77
C ALA A 53 7.83 2.33 18.23
N PRO A 54 8.19 3.13 19.25
CA PRO A 54 7.98 2.76 20.65
C PRO A 54 6.51 2.50 21.03
N LEU A 55 5.57 3.11 20.29
CA LEU A 55 4.14 3.00 20.55
C LEU A 55 3.49 1.75 19.92
N ASN A 56 4.20 1.01 19.07
CA ASN A 56 3.61 -0.09 18.31
C ASN A 56 3.10 -1.25 19.19
N VAL A 57 3.95 -1.76 20.07
CA VAL A 57 3.58 -2.86 20.99
C VAL A 57 2.60 -2.38 22.05
N ALA A 58 2.78 -1.15 22.54
CA ALA A 58 1.86 -0.55 23.50
C ALA A 58 0.43 -0.44 22.94
N GLY A 59 0.31 -0.07 21.65
CA GLY A 59 -0.98 0.02 20.95
C GLY A 59 -1.67 -1.33 20.74
N ASP A 60 -0.93 -2.40 20.52
CA ASP A 60 -1.51 -3.74 20.41
C ASP A 60 -2.03 -4.27 21.76
N ARG A 61 -1.29 -3.99 22.84
CA ARG A 61 -1.63 -4.42 24.21
C ARG A 61 -2.69 -3.56 24.89
N ASN A 62 -2.67 -2.27 24.63
CA ASN A 62 -3.59 -1.28 25.21
C ASN A 62 -4.23 -0.48 24.06
N PRO A 63 -5.16 -1.07 23.33
CA PRO A 63 -5.76 -0.47 22.14
C PRO A 63 -6.60 0.75 22.48
N SER A 64 -6.96 1.51 21.44
CA SER A 64 -7.95 2.57 21.54
C SER A 64 -9.27 2.05 22.14
N SER A 65 -9.92 2.85 22.95
CA SER A 65 -11.13 2.48 23.69
C SER A 65 -12.30 3.39 23.32
N PHE A 66 -13.51 2.82 23.37
CA PHE A 66 -14.76 3.53 23.12
C PHE A 66 -15.60 3.63 24.38
N LYS A 67 -16.09 4.84 24.67
CA LYS A 67 -17.03 5.09 25.76
C LYS A 67 -17.93 6.29 25.45
N ASP A 68 -19.23 6.11 25.60
CA ASP A 68 -20.25 7.19 25.52
C ASP A 68 -20.17 8.02 24.22
N GLY A 69 -19.90 7.36 23.08
CA GLY A 69 -19.81 8.01 21.77
C GLY A 69 -18.45 8.59 21.42
N GLU A 70 -17.47 8.50 22.30
CA GLU A 70 -16.13 9.03 22.13
C GLU A 70 -15.08 7.91 22.11
N VAL A 71 -14.00 8.15 21.38
CA VAL A 71 -12.82 7.27 21.33
C VAL A 71 -11.64 7.95 21.96
N THR A 72 -11.03 7.28 22.93
CA THR A 72 -9.72 7.62 23.46
C THR A 72 -8.68 6.74 22.79
N THR A 73 -7.73 7.35 22.08
CA THR A 73 -6.64 6.62 21.42
C THR A 73 -5.63 6.06 22.42
N THR A 74 -4.83 5.09 21.99
CA THR A 74 -3.72 4.55 22.80
C THR A 74 -2.85 5.67 23.36
N ALA A 75 -2.47 5.54 24.65
CA ALA A 75 -1.61 6.52 25.31
C ALA A 75 -0.34 6.81 24.50
N GLY A 76 -0.02 8.07 24.31
CA GLY A 76 1.09 8.56 23.49
C GLY A 76 0.75 8.83 22.03
N PHE A 77 -0.38 8.34 21.50
CA PHE A 77 -0.78 8.58 20.09
C PHE A 77 -1.08 10.06 19.84
N LYS A 78 -1.79 10.70 20.74
CA LYS A 78 -2.13 12.13 20.61
C LYS A 78 -0.89 13.03 20.58
N GLU A 79 0.07 12.77 21.47
CA GLU A 79 1.33 13.51 21.56
C GLU A 79 2.22 13.23 20.33
N ALA A 80 2.28 11.98 19.88
CA ALA A 80 2.99 11.60 18.66
C ALA A 80 2.37 12.23 17.41
N PHE A 81 1.03 12.32 17.35
CA PHE A 81 0.34 12.97 16.25
C PHE A 81 0.59 14.49 16.24
N ALA A 82 0.62 15.14 17.40
CA ALA A 82 1.00 16.55 17.48
C ALA A 82 2.43 16.80 16.96
N GLN A 83 3.38 15.90 17.25
CA GLN A 83 4.73 15.96 16.68
C GLN A 83 4.74 15.70 15.17
N TYR A 84 3.95 14.74 14.69
CA TYR A 84 3.77 14.47 13.26
C TYR A 84 3.27 15.72 12.50
N VAL A 85 2.28 16.40 13.05
CA VAL A 85 1.72 17.66 12.53
C VAL A 85 2.76 18.77 12.54
N SER A 86 3.44 18.98 13.66
CA SER A 86 4.44 20.04 13.79
C SER A 86 5.67 19.83 12.90
N GLY A 87 5.97 18.56 12.54
CA GLY A 87 7.01 18.20 11.57
C GLY A 87 6.58 18.37 10.10
N GLY A 88 5.33 18.70 9.83
CA GLY A 88 4.81 18.91 8.47
C GLY A 88 4.70 17.62 7.65
N TRP A 89 4.69 16.45 8.28
CA TRP A 89 4.74 15.16 7.59
C TRP A 89 3.49 14.86 6.77
N GLN A 90 2.31 15.34 7.17
CA GLN A 90 1.07 15.19 6.39
C GLN A 90 1.16 15.92 5.06
N GLY A 91 1.77 17.11 5.03
CA GLY A 91 1.87 17.94 3.83
C GLY A 91 2.97 17.57 2.85
N LEU A 92 3.74 16.50 3.10
CA LEU A 92 4.99 16.19 2.38
C LEU A 92 4.83 16.18 0.85
N GLN A 93 3.78 15.54 0.33
CA GLN A 93 3.51 15.38 -1.10
C GLN A 93 2.43 16.35 -1.63
N HIS A 94 1.76 17.09 -0.75
CA HIS A 94 0.63 17.93 -1.13
C HIS A 94 1.07 19.32 -1.62
N PRO A 95 0.22 20.02 -2.42
CA PRO A 95 0.59 21.28 -3.05
C PRO A 95 0.94 22.39 -2.05
N ALA A 96 1.94 23.20 -2.41
CA ALA A 96 2.37 24.36 -1.63
C ALA A 96 1.26 25.42 -1.47
N ASP A 97 0.35 25.54 -2.43
CA ASP A 97 -0.80 26.46 -2.39
C ASP A 97 -1.71 26.24 -1.17
N PHE A 98 -1.69 25.04 -0.59
CA PHE A 98 -2.43 24.68 0.63
C PHE A 98 -1.50 24.35 1.82
N GLY A 99 -0.26 24.82 1.78
CA GLY A 99 0.70 24.65 2.87
C GLY A 99 1.48 23.33 2.84
N GLY A 100 1.41 22.58 1.76
CA GLY A 100 2.20 21.37 1.53
C GLY A 100 3.64 21.66 1.09
N GLN A 101 4.47 20.63 1.02
CA GLN A 101 5.87 20.73 0.60
C GLN A 101 6.07 20.40 -0.89
N GLY A 102 5.09 19.81 -1.55
CA GLY A 102 5.12 19.50 -2.98
C GLY A 102 6.21 18.51 -3.41
N LEU A 103 6.67 17.64 -2.51
CA LEU A 103 7.70 16.65 -2.85
C LEU A 103 7.12 15.51 -3.70
N PRO A 104 7.94 14.87 -4.57
CA PRO A 104 7.48 13.79 -5.42
C PRO A 104 7.06 12.56 -4.60
N LYS A 105 6.14 11.79 -5.16
CA LYS A 105 5.69 10.50 -4.60
C LYS A 105 6.84 9.53 -4.41
N THR A 106 7.87 9.60 -5.25
CA THR A 106 9.09 8.80 -5.12
C THR A 106 9.75 8.95 -3.75
N ILE A 107 9.78 10.16 -3.16
CA ILE A 107 10.28 10.41 -1.80
C ILE A 107 9.22 10.06 -0.76
N GLY A 108 7.99 10.52 -0.97
CA GLY A 108 6.89 10.34 -0.02
C GLY A 108 6.54 8.87 0.23
N ALA A 109 6.67 8.00 -0.77
CA ALA A 109 6.43 6.57 -0.62
C ALA A 109 7.40 5.91 0.37
N ALA A 110 8.68 6.26 0.33
CA ALA A 110 9.67 5.76 1.28
C ALA A 110 9.38 6.25 2.71
N CYS A 111 8.97 7.50 2.88
CA CYS A 111 8.52 8.03 4.18
C CYS A 111 7.28 7.30 4.68
N GLY A 112 6.33 7.02 3.79
CA GLY A 112 5.13 6.22 4.09
C GLY A 112 5.48 4.80 4.51
N GLU A 113 6.44 4.14 3.87
CA GLU A 113 6.93 2.83 4.31
C GLU A 113 7.50 2.91 5.73
N MET A 114 8.34 3.89 6.03
CA MET A 114 8.93 4.04 7.38
C MET A 114 7.86 4.25 8.45
N LEU A 115 6.87 5.09 8.20
CA LEU A 115 5.78 5.34 9.14
C LEU A 115 4.97 4.06 9.42
N ASN A 116 4.62 3.33 8.38
CA ASN A 116 3.89 2.06 8.51
C ASN A 116 4.74 0.95 9.15
N SER A 117 6.04 0.88 8.87
CA SER A 117 6.96 -0.05 9.53
C SER A 117 7.09 0.24 11.03
N ALA A 118 7.12 1.51 11.40
CA ALA A 118 7.19 1.94 12.80
C ALA A 118 5.91 1.59 13.56
N ASN A 119 4.74 1.96 13.02
CA ASN A 119 3.45 1.68 13.64
C ASN A 119 2.30 1.78 12.61
N MET A 120 1.88 0.65 12.06
CA MET A 120 0.83 0.63 11.05
C MET A 120 -0.54 1.09 11.57
N SER A 121 -0.86 0.82 12.84
CA SER A 121 -2.10 1.31 13.46
C SER A 121 -2.17 2.83 13.51
N PHE A 122 -1.06 3.49 13.82
CA PHE A 122 -0.95 4.95 13.80
C PHE A 122 -1.01 5.51 12.38
N ALA A 123 -0.26 4.92 11.47
CA ALA A 123 -0.12 5.37 10.08
C ALA A 123 -1.43 5.40 9.29
N LEU A 124 -2.43 4.63 9.70
CA LEU A 124 -3.76 4.62 9.07
C LEU A 124 -4.49 5.96 9.16
N CYS A 125 -4.26 6.77 10.19
CA CYS A 125 -4.89 8.10 10.30
C CYS A 125 -4.39 9.06 9.21
N PRO A 126 -3.06 9.30 9.06
CA PRO A 126 -2.53 10.09 7.96
C PRO A 126 -2.91 9.55 6.56
N LEU A 127 -2.89 8.22 6.39
CA LEU A 127 -3.21 7.58 5.11
C LEU A 127 -4.62 7.93 4.63
N LEU A 128 -5.61 7.90 5.50
CA LEU A 128 -6.99 8.26 5.16
C LEU A 128 -7.13 9.76 4.91
N SER A 129 -6.39 10.59 5.64
CA SER A 129 -6.34 12.04 5.42
C SER A 129 -5.79 12.39 4.04
N ASP A 130 -4.72 11.71 3.58
CA ASP A 130 -4.18 11.87 2.21
C ASP A 130 -5.25 11.58 1.15
N GLY A 131 -6.01 10.51 1.32
CA GLY A 131 -7.11 10.19 0.42
C GLY A 131 -8.18 11.30 0.37
N ALA A 132 -8.56 11.86 1.52
CA ALA A 132 -9.52 12.96 1.58
C ALA A 132 -9.00 14.23 0.91
N ILE A 133 -7.72 14.56 1.09
CA ILE A 133 -7.05 15.69 0.43
C ILE A 133 -7.09 15.50 -1.10
N GLU A 134 -6.69 14.35 -1.60
CA GLU A 134 -6.69 14.05 -3.04
C GLU A 134 -8.07 14.18 -3.69
N ALA A 135 -9.13 13.70 -3.02
CA ALA A 135 -10.49 13.84 -3.51
C ALA A 135 -10.94 15.31 -3.59
N LEU A 136 -10.62 16.09 -2.56
CA LEU A 136 -10.96 17.52 -2.54
C LEU A 136 -10.14 18.33 -3.55
N LEU A 137 -8.86 18.05 -3.72
CA LEU A 137 -8.02 18.66 -4.76
C LEU A 137 -8.59 18.43 -6.15
N THR A 138 -9.08 17.22 -6.42
CA THR A 138 -9.54 16.81 -7.75
C THR A 138 -10.95 17.26 -8.04
N ALA A 139 -11.88 17.14 -7.10
CA ALA A 139 -13.32 17.29 -7.34
C ALA A 139 -14.00 18.31 -6.43
N GLY A 140 -13.32 18.83 -5.40
CA GLY A 140 -13.89 19.86 -4.52
C GLY A 140 -14.11 21.18 -5.25
N SER A 141 -15.19 21.90 -4.90
CA SER A 141 -15.36 23.30 -5.30
C SER A 141 -14.28 24.18 -4.68
N ASP A 142 -14.05 25.36 -5.24
CA ASP A 142 -13.07 26.31 -4.68
C ASP A 142 -13.39 26.65 -3.22
N GLU A 143 -14.66 26.75 -2.86
CA GLU A 143 -15.11 26.97 -1.50
C GLU A 143 -14.71 25.81 -0.56
N LEU A 144 -14.93 24.55 -0.98
CA LEU A 144 -14.53 23.37 -0.20
C LEU A 144 -13.01 23.29 -0.07
N LYS A 145 -12.26 23.60 -1.12
CA LYS A 145 -10.79 23.60 -1.08
C LYS A 145 -10.27 24.63 -0.10
N VAL A 146 -10.74 25.87 -0.17
CA VAL A 146 -10.34 26.94 0.74
C VAL A 146 -10.72 26.63 2.19
N THR A 147 -11.88 25.99 2.41
CA THR A 147 -12.38 25.69 3.75
C THR A 147 -11.61 24.57 4.44
N TYR A 148 -11.25 23.50 3.71
CA TYR A 148 -10.78 22.26 4.33
C TYR A 148 -9.32 21.91 4.03
N LEU A 149 -8.76 22.27 2.86
CA LEU A 149 -7.47 21.70 2.44
C LEU A 149 -6.31 22.14 3.31
N GLU A 150 -6.19 23.41 3.66
CA GLU A 150 -5.08 23.90 4.50
C GLU A 150 -5.05 23.16 5.85
N LYS A 151 -6.21 22.94 6.47
CA LYS A 151 -6.33 22.24 7.74
C LYS A 151 -6.03 20.73 7.63
N LEU A 152 -6.42 20.10 6.53
CA LEU A 152 -6.12 18.70 6.26
C LEU A 152 -4.63 18.51 5.90
N VAL A 153 -4.08 19.34 5.03
CA VAL A 153 -2.68 19.29 4.59
C VAL A 153 -1.72 19.56 5.75
N SER A 154 -2.06 20.49 6.65
CA SER A 154 -1.28 20.71 7.88
C SER A 154 -1.42 19.58 8.90
N GLY A 155 -2.46 18.73 8.79
CA GLY A 155 -2.78 17.69 9.76
C GLY A 155 -3.53 18.17 11.01
N GLN A 156 -3.89 19.46 11.09
CA GLN A 156 -4.71 19.97 12.20
C GLN A 156 -6.08 19.28 12.24
N TRP A 157 -6.64 18.97 11.09
CA TRP A 157 -7.81 18.13 10.94
C TRP A 157 -7.45 16.85 10.19
N THR A 158 -8.22 15.80 10.42
CA THR A 158 -8.04 14.50 9.75
C THR A 158 -9.18 14.22 8.81
N GLY A 159 -8.93 13.39 7.80
CA GLY A 159 -9.92 12.95 6.83
C GLY A 159 -10.24 11.46 6.96
N THR A 160 -11.44 11.07 6.56
CA THR A 160 -11.87 9.67 6.51
C THR A 160 -12.64 9.36 5.24
N MET A 161 -12.67 8.08 4.86
CA MET A 161 -13.48 7.57 3.76
C MET A 161 -14.65 6.74 4.31
N ASN A 162 -15.88 7.09 3.97
CA ASN A 162 -17.10 6.46 4.45
C ASN A 162 -17.88 5.83 3.28
N LEU A 163 -17.51 4.61 2.89
CA LEU A 163 -18.12 3.88 1.79
C LEU A 163 -19.04 2.78 2.31
N THR A 164 -18.48 1.89 3.13
CA THR A 164 -19.05 0.58 3.50
C THR A 164 -20.26 0.70 4.40
N GLU A 165 -21.28 -0.08 4.07
CA GLU A 165 -22.48 -0.28 4.88
C GLU A 165 -22.66 -1.78 5.16
N PRO A 166 -23.50 -2.20 6.12
CA PRO A 166 -23.67 -3.62 6.44
C PRO A 166 -23.99 -4.52 5.23
N GLN A 167 -24.73 -4.01 4.24
CA GLN A 167 -25.11 -4.72 3.02
C GLN A 167 -24.23 -4.35 1.80
N ALA A 168 -23.34 -3.37 1.90
CA ALA A 168 -22.56 -2.82 0.78
C ALA A 168 -21.08 -2.74 1.15
N GLY A 169 -20.33 -3.79 0.86
CA GLY A 169 -18.86 -3.84 1.02
C GLY A 169 -18.16 -3.76 -0.34
N SER A 170 -17.90 -4.92 -0.97
CA SER A 170 -17.32 -4.97 -2.32
C SER A 170 -18.28 -4.50 -3.41
N ASP A 171 -19.59 -4.65 -3.21
CA ASP A 171 -20.63 -4.14 -4.10
C ASP A 171 -21.24 -2.85 -3.54
N LEU A 172 -20.71 -1.72 -3.98
CA LEU A 172 -21.18 -0.38 -3.60
C LEU A 172 -22.52 0.01 -4.27
N ALA A 173 -23.00 -0.74 -5.27
CA ALA A 173 -24.32 -0.51 -5.85
C ALA A 173 -25.46 -0.63 -4.81
N LEU A 174 -25.18 -1.33 -3.72
CA LEU A 174 -26.12 -1.57 -2.62
C LEU A 174 -26.14 -0.48 -1.54
N VAL A 175 -25.36 0.58 -1.66
CA VAL A 175 -25.34 1.73 -0.73
C VAL A 175 -26.75 2.30 -0.57
N ARG A 176 -27.19 2.46 0.69
CA ARG A 176 -28.53 2.95 1.07
C ARG A 176 -28.51 4.29 1.81
N SER A 177 -27.36 4.75 2.31
CA SER A 177 -27.26 6.10 2.88
C SER A 177 -27.84 7.12 1.91
N ARG A 178 -28.62 8.06 2.43
CA ARG A 178 -29.32 9.05 1.61
C ARG A 178 -28.90 10.47 1.96
N ALA A 179 -28.99 11.37 1.01
CA ALA A 179 -28.73 12.79 1.15
C ALA A 179 -29.95 13.58 0.65
N GLU A 180 -30.49 14.45 1.47
CA GLU A 180 -31.66 15.27 1.18
C GLU A 180 -31.21 16.72 0.94
N PRO A 181 -31.41 17.28 -0.28
CA PRO A 181 -31.02 18.66 -0.58
C PRO A 181 -31.80 19.66 0.27
N GLN A 182 -31.14 20.72 0.71
CA GLN A 182 -31.70 21.80 1.50
C GLN A 182 -31.78 23.10 0.73
N PRO A 183 -32.67 24.06 1.09
CA PRO A 183 -32.81 25.33 0.38
C PRO A 183 -31.56 26.22 0.37
N ASP A 184 -30.66 26.02 1.31
CA ASP A 184 -29.39 26.76 1.45
C ASP A 184 -28.23 26.15 0.62
N GLY A 185 -28.51 25.10 -0.17
CA GLY A 185 -27.51 24.40 -0.97
C GLY A 185 -26.74 23.32 -0.23
N THR A 186 -26.98 23.12 1.06
CA THR A 186 -26.43 21.99 1.84
C THR A 186 -27.28 20.73 1.64
N TYR A 187 -26.85 19.63 2.23
CA TYR A 187 -27.59 18.37 2.26
C TYR A 187 -27.72 17.87 3.70
N LYS A 188 -28.78 17.14 3.97
CA LYS A 188 -28.91 16.34 5.17
C LYS A 188 -28.63 14.89 4.86
N VAL A 189 -27.59 14.34 5.48
CA VAL A 189 -27.11 12.98 5.27
C VAL A 189 -27.62 12.07 6.38
N PHE A 190 -28.10 10.86 5.98
CA PHE A 190 -28.64 9.84 6.86
C PHE A 190 -28.10 8.46 6.49
N GLY A 191 -27.86 7.63 7.48
CA GLY A 191 -27.46 6.24 7.28
C GLY A 191 -26.38 5.77 8.24
N THR A 192 -26.01 4.51 8.11
CA THR A 192 -24.98 3.87 8.94
C THR A 192 -23.79 3.47 8.08
N LYS A 193 -22.60 3.89 8.47
CA LYS A 193 -21.34 3.48 7.86
C LYS A 193 -20.55 2.62 8.83
N ILE A 194 -19.99 1.51 8.33
CA ILE A 194 -19.21 0.55 9.13
C ILE A 194 -17.77 0.46 8.63
N PHE A 195 -16.88 -0.02 9.50
CA PHE A 195 -15.45 -0.17 9.23
C PHE A 195 -14.75 1.15 8.90
N ILE A 196 -15.15 2.25 9.54
CA ILE A 196 -14.57 3.56 9.28
C ILE A 196 -13.30 3.75 10.12
N THR A 197 -12.17 3.62 9.46
CA THR A 197 -10.86 3.82 10.05
C THR A 197 -10.73 5.26 10.55
N TYR A 198 -10.39 5.42 11.83
CA TYR A 198 -10.32 6.73 12.52
C TYR A 198 -11.57 7.58 12.35
N GLY A 199 -12.74 6.94 12.26
CA GLY A 199 -14.02 7.64 12.18
C GLY A 199 -14.37 8.46 13.42
N GLU A 200 -13.79 8.10 14.57
CA GLU A 200 -13.82 8.88 15.81
C GLU A 200 -12.47 8.72 16.52
N HIS A 201 -11.92 9.80 17.02
CA HIS A 201 -10.67 9.84 17.78
C HIS A 201 -10.45 11.21 18.45
N ASP A 202 -9.45 11.29 19.34
CA ASP A 202 -9.11 12.47 20.15
C ASP A 202 -7.80 13.17 19.74
N MET A 203 -7.24 12.84 18.55
CA MET A 203 -5.92 13.35 18.13
C MET A 203 -5.98 14.68 17.37
N ALA A 204 -7.12 15.06 16.80
CA ALA A 204 -7.29 16.27 16.01
C ALA A 204 -8.52 17.07 16.43
N GLU A 205 -8.53 18.37 16.10
CA GLU A 205 -9.62 19.29 16.45
C GLU A 205 -10.93 18.99 15.70
N ASN A 206 -10.84 18.46 14.48
CA ASN A 206 -11.99 18.09 13.66
C ASN A 206 -11.67 16.87 12.81
N ILE A 207 -12.72 16.15 12.40
CA ILE A 207 -12.64 15.03 11.46
C ILE A 207 -13.55 15.37 10.27
N VAL A 208 -12.99 15.30 9.07
CA VAL A 208 -13.69 15.58 7.81
C VAL A 208 -14.04 14.26 7.14
N HIS A 209 -15.30 13.84 7.24
CA HIS A 209 -15.77 12.60 6.64
C HIS A 209 -16.13 12.80 5.18
N LEU A 210 -15.54 12.01 4.27
CA LEU A 210 -15.98 11.91 2.88
C LEU A 210 -16.97 10.75 2.77
N VAL A 211 -18.25 11.05 2.51
CA VAL A 211 -19.37 10.11 2.66
C VAL A 211 -20.04 9.85 1.33
N LEU A 212 -20.15 8.57 0.93
CA LEU A 212 -20.98 8.17 -0.20
C LEU A 212 -22.45 8.04 0.24
N ALA A 213 -23.35 8.74 -0.46
CA ALA A 213 -24.78 8.68 -0.23
C ALA A 213 -25.56 8.93 -1.53
N ARG A 214 -26.86 8.58 -1.51
CA ARG A 214 -27.76 8.82 -2.65
C ARG A 214 -28.60 10.05 -2.41
N VAL A 215 -28.60 10.96 -3.38
CA VAL A 215 -29.54 12.07 -3.40
C VAL A 215 -30.97 11.54 -3.63
N SER A 216 -31.95 12.17 -3.04
CA SER A 216 -33.37 11.79 -3.23
C SER A 216 -33.74 11.80 -4.71
N GLY A 217 -34.27 10.67 -5.20
CA GLY A 217 -34.62 10.49 -6.62
C GLY A 217 -33.45 10.12 -7.55
N ALA A 218 -32.25 9.85 -7.02
CA ALA A 218 -31.10 9.40 -7.81
C ALA A 218 -31.36 8.03 -8.48
N PRO A 219 -30.70 7.75 -9.62
CA PRO A 219 -30.76 6.44 -10.27
C PRO A 219 -30.32 5.31 -9.33
N GLU A 220 -30.83 4.12 -9.56
CA GLU A 220 -30.35 2.92 -8.86
C GLU A 220 -28.92 2.53 -9.30
N GLY A 221 -28.27 1.71 -8.49
CA GLY A 221 -26.93 1.21 -8.76
C GLY A 221 -25.83 2.24 -8.53
N VAL A 222 -24.67 2.00 -9.09
CA VAL A 222 -23.46 2.83 -8.87
C VAL A 222 -23.58 4.26 -9.44
N LYS A 223 -24.43 4.45 -10.45
CA LYS A 223 -24.63 5.75 -11.13
C LYS A 223 -25.49 6.74 -10.33
N GLY A 224 -26.04 6.33 -9.20
CA GLY A 224 -26.83 7.22 -8.33
C GLY A 224 -26.11 7.59 -7.04
N ILE A 225 -24.82 7.35 -6.94
CA ILE A 225 -24.04 7.61 -5.73
C ILE A 225 -23.33 8.96 -5.87
N SER A 226 -23.50 9.83 -4.87
CA SER A 226 -22.84 11.13 -4.73
C SER A 226 -21.87 11.13 -3.57
N LEU A 227 -20.92 12.07 -3.56
CA LEU A 227 -19.92 12.22 -2.51
C LEU A 227 -20.15 13.52 -1.74
N PHE A 228 -20.07 13.46 -0.42
CA PHE A 228 -20.29 14.59 0.47
C PHE A 228 -19.15 14.74 1.47
N VAL A 229 -18.78 16.00 1.77
CA VAL A 229 -18.03 16.35 2.97
C VAL A 229 -19.03 16.49 4.12
N VAL A 230 -18.82 15.74 5.19
CA VAL A 230 -19.60 15.81 6.43
C VAL A 230 -18.61 15.97 7.60
N PRO A 231 -18.37 17.20 8.09
CA PRO A 231 -17.43 17.39 9.21
C PRO A 231 -18.05 16.93 10.53
N LYS A 232 -17.20 16.44 11.44
CA LYS A 232 -17.60 16.08 12.81
C LYS A 232 -18.15 17.29 13.56
N PHE A 233 -17.47 18.44 13.43
CA PHE A 233 -17.94 19.72 13.94
C PHE A 233 -18.18 20.68 12.78
N LEU A 234 -19.34 21.35 12.79
CA LEU A 234 -19.64 22.42 11.86
C LEU A 234 -18.72 23.62 12.14
N LEU A 235 -18.48 24.44 11.14
CA LEU A 235 -17.57 25.58 11.28
C LEU A 235 -18.32 26.84 11.70
N ASN A 236 -17.70 27.59 12.62
CA ASN A 236 -18.08 28.96 12.95
C ASN A 236 -17.74 29.90 11.79
N ALA A 237 -18.21 31.14 11.84
CA ALA A 237 -17.93 32.15 10.82
C ALA A 237 -16.43 32.48 10.67
N ASP A 238 -15.62 32.25 11.70
CA ASP A 238 -14.17 32.42 11.69
C ASP A 238 -13.40 31.18 11.20
N GLY A 239 -14.11 30.12 10.80
CA GLY A 239 -13.54 28.85 10.33
C GLY A 239 -13.11 27.89 11.43
N SER A 240 -13.29 28.23 12.70
CA SER A 240 -13.02 27.34 13.83
C SER A 240 -14.09 26.25 13.98
N PRO A 241 -13.76 25.07 14.58
CA PRO A 241 -14.78 24.07 14.92
C PRO A 241 -15.84 24.64 15.86
N GLY A 242 -17.11 24.45 15.53
CA GLY A 242 -18.28 24.96 16.25
C GLY A 242 -19.16 23.85 16.80
N ALA A 243 -20.45 23.89 16.47
CA ALA A 243 -21.43 22.92 16.96
C ALA A 243 -21.16 21.50 16.44
N ARG A 244 -21.42 20.48 17.26
CA ARG A 244 -21.40 19.08 16.85
C ARG A 244 -22.38 18.84 15.72
N ASN A 245 -21.91 18.24 14.63
CA ASN A 245 -22.77 17.78 13.54
C ASN A 245 -23.48 16.48 13.96
N ASP A 246 -24.58 16.14 13.27
CA ASP A 246 -25.37 14.93 13.53
C ASP A 246 -24.72 13.66 12.94
N VAL A 247 -23.46 13.44 13.34
CA VAL A 247 -22.68 12.23 13.06
C VAL A 247 -22.07 11.73 14.37
N HIS A 248 -22.35 10.46 14.71
CA HIS A 248 -22.01 9.89 16.00
C HIS A 248 -21.34 8.52 15.83
N CYS A 249 -20.27 8.29 16.56
CA CYS A 249 -19.69 6.98 16.72
C CYS A 249 -20.56 6.17 17.68
N VAL A 250 -21.01 5.00 17.24
CA VAL A 250 -21.88 4.13 18.04
C VAL A 250 -21.16 2.91 18.60
N SER A 251 -20.02 2.55 17.98
CA SER A 251 -19.12 1.48 18.45
C SER A 251 -17.79 1.53 17.69
N ILE A 252 -16.81 0.81 18.21
CA ILE A 252 -15.58 0.45 17.48
C ILE A 252 -15.43 -1.06 17.44
N GLU A 253 -14.75 -1.57 16.40
CA GLU A 253 -14.58 -2.99 16.18
C GLU A 253 -13.46 -3.60 17.05
N HIS A 254 -13.70 -4.81 17.56
CA HIS A 254 -12.70 -5.69 18.14
C HIS A 254 -12.02 -6.48 17.03
N LYS A 255 -10.74 -6.23 16.78
CA LYS A 255 -10.04 -6.74 15.59
C LYS A 255 -8.94 -7.74 15.91
N MET A 256 -8.62 -8.60 14.96
CA MET A 256 -7.49 -9.53 15.00
C MET A 256 -6.15 -8.80 15.15
N GLY A 257 -5.95 -7.71 14.40
CA GLY A 257 -4.75 -6.89 14.37
C GLY A 257 -5.07 -5.40 14.23
N ILE A 258 -4.04 -4.57 14.08
CA ILE A 258 -4.13 -3.10 14.04
C ILE A 258 -5.05 -2.54 15.13
N LYS A 259 -4.93 -3.10 16.32
CA LYS A 259 -5.89 -2.88 17.41
C LYS A 259 -5.95 -1.45 17.90
N ALA A 260 -4.82 -0.74 17.83
CA ALA A 260 -4.77 0.67 18.24
C ALA A 260 -5.46 1.63 17.25
N SER A 261 -5.66 1.22 15.99
CA SER A 261 -6.44 2.00 15.02
C SER A 261 -7.93 1.83 15.32
N PRO A 262 -8.67 2.86 15.78
CA PRO A 262 -10.10 2.74 16.00
C PRO A 262 -10.83 2.58 14.67
N THR A 263 -11.59 1.52 14.55
CA THR A 263 -12.41 1.21 13.37
C THR A 263 -13.87 1.39 13.77
N ALA A 264 -14.45 2.53 13.39
CA ALA A 264 -15.72 3.00 13.90
C ALA A 264 -16.92 2.51 13.09
N VAL A 265 -18.04 2.39 13.77
CA VAL A 265 -19.38 2.43 13.19
C VAL A 265 -19.92 3.83 13.40
N LEU A 266 -20.24 4.53 12.30
CA LEU A 266 -20.75 5.89 12.32
C LEU A 266 -22.21 5.93 11.92
N GLN A 267 -23.02 6.61 12.74
CA GLN A 267 -24.44 6.86 12.49
C GLN A 267 -24.63 8.32 12.12
N TYR A 268 -25.28 8.54 11.00
CA TYR A 268 -25.60 9.84 10.43
C TYR A 268 -27.08 10.14 10.52
N GLY A 269 -27.44 11.29 11.07
CA GLY A 269 -28.76 11.87 10.89
C GLY A 269 -29.83 11.48 11.90
N ASP A 270 -29.50 10.91 13.04
CA ASP A 270 -30.49 10.47 14.05
C ASP A 270 -31.25 11.65 14.69
N HIS A 271 -30.70 12.88 14.64
CA HIS A 271 -31.27 14.07 15.25
C HIS A 271 -31.65 15.15 14.23
N GLY A 272 -32.11 14.71 13.06
CA GLY A 272 -32.62 15.63 12.03
C GLY A 272 -31.74 15.79 10.80
N GLY A 273 -30.67 15.04 10.68
CA GLY A 273 -29.81 14.95 9.51
C GLY A 273 -28.43 15.59 9.73
N ALA A 274 -27.39 14.88 9.33
CA ALA A 274 -26.03 15.40 9.33
C ALA A 274 -25.85 16.39 8.18
N VAL A 275 -25.35 17.59 8.47
CA VAL A 275 -25.08 18.59 7.44
C VAL A 275 -23.90 18.14 6.58
N GLY A 276 -24.13 18.06 5.26
CA GLY A 276 -23.13 17.67 4.28
C GLY A 276 -23.06 18.66 3.11
N TYR A 277 -21.90 18.68 2.48
CA TYR A 277 -21.59 19.54 1.33
C TYR A 277 -21.21 18.67 0.14
N LEU A 278 -21.86 18.87 -1.02
CA LEU A 278 -21.61 18.07 -2.22
C LEU A 278 -20.18 18.28 -2.73
N VAL A 279 -19.48 17.18 -3.00
CA VAL A 279 -18.19 17.20 -3.68
C VAL A 279 -18.41 16.93 -5.17
N GLY A 280 -18.05 17.89 -6.02
CA GLY A 280 -18.22 17.79 -7.46
C GLY A 280 -19.69 17.83 -7.88
N GLN A 281 -20.13 16.84 -8.65
CA GLN A 281 -21.48 16.74 -9.21
C GLN A 281 -22.25 15.57 -8.59
N GLU A 282 -23.57 15.74 -8.47
CA GLU A 282 -24.46 14.63 -8.10
C GLU A 282 -24.28 13.43 -9.05
N ASN A 283 -24.42 12.23 -8.50
CA ASN A 283 -24.35 10.96 -9.23
C ASN A 283 -22.95 10.61 -9.83
N ARG A 284 -21.92 11.37 -9.47
CA ARG A 284 -20.52 11.09 -9.86
C ARG A 284 -19.61 10.77 -8.65
N GLY A 285 -20.18 10.58 -7.47
CA GLY A 285 -19.41 10.38 -6.25
C GLY A 285 -18.49 9.16 -6.28
N LEU A 286 -18.89 8.09 -6.95
CA LEU A 286 -18.06 6.91 -7.07
C LEU A 286 -16.83 7.15 -7.98
N GLU A 287 -16.96 7.99 -9.01
CA GLU A 287 -15.84 8.40 -9.86
C GLU A 287 -14.77 9.15 -9.04
N TYR A 288 -15.19 10.10 -8.21
CA TYR A 288 -14.30 10.85 -7.32
C TYR A 288 -13.66 9.94 -6.26
N MET A 289 -14.45 9.00 -5.73
CA MET A 289 -13.96 8.03 -4.76
C MET A 289 -12.92 7.06 -5.37
N PHE A 290 -13.00 6.74 -6.66
CA PHE A 290 -11.99 5.92 -7.32
C PHE A 290 -10.61 6.59 -7.36
N ILE A 291 -10.55 7.91 -7.39
CA ILE A 291 -9.29 8.66 -7.33
C ILE A 291 -8.63 8.41 -5.96
N MET A 292 -9.39 8.59 -4.88
CA MET A 292 -8.93 8.25 -3.52
C MET A 292 -8.51 6.78 -3.40
N MET A 293 -9.32 5.88 -3.95
CA MET A 293 -9.07 4.44 -3.85
C MET A 293 -7.76 4.03 -4.55
N ASN A 294 -7.39 4.64 -5.66
CA ASN A 294 -6.13 4.33 -6.33
C ASN A 294 -4.92 4.77 -5.50
N SER A 295 -4.99 5.95 -4.89
CA SER A 295 -3.98 6.42 -3.94
C SER A 295 -3.92 5.52 -2.70
N ALA A 296 -5.07 5.21 -2.10
CA ALA A 296 -5.17 4.32 -0.94
C ALA A 296 -4.68 2.89 -1.26
N ARG A 297 -4.98 2.34 -2.43
CA ARG A 297 -4.48 1.02 -2.85
C ARG A 297 -2.96 0.97 -2.91
N TYR A 298 -2.33 1.97 -3.51
CA TYR A 298 -0.87 2.07 -3.51
C TYR A 298 -0.32 2.13 -2.07
N ALA A 299 -0.89 2.98 -1.23
CA ALA A 299 -0.48 3.13 0.17
C ALA A 299 -0.66 1.84 0.99
N VAL A 300 -1.73 1.06 0.73
CA VAL A 300 -1.92 -0.27 1.35
C VAL A 300 -0.87 -1.27 0.85
N GLY A 301 -0.45 -1.19 -0.40
CA GLY A 301 0.70 -1.95 -0.89
C GLY A 301 1.97 -1.63 -0.11
N MET A 302 2.21 -0.34 0.17
CA MET A 302 3.32 0.11 1.02
C MET A 302 3.21 -0.43 2.45
N GLN A 303 2.00 -0.57 3.01
CA GLN A 303 1.79 -1.23 4.30
C GLN A 303 2.25 -2.69 4.29
N GLY A 304 2.00 -3.41 3.20
CA GLY A 304 2.48 -4.79 3.03
C GLY A 304 4.01 -4.88 3.06
N ILE A 305 4.69 -3.98 2.35
CA ILE A 305 6.15 -3.89 2.35
C ILE A 305 6.67 -3.53 3.74
N ALA A 306 6.05 -2.56 4.38
CA ALA A 306 6.44 -2.04 5.68
C ALA A 306 6.36 -3.09 6.79
N ILE A 307 5.27 -3.86 6.85
CA ILE A 307 5.11 -4.91 7.86
C ILE A 307 6.03 -6.10 7.59
N ALA A 308 6.32 -6.40 6.32
CA ALA A 308 7.29 -7.41 5.92
C ALA A 308 8.70 -7.02 6.37
N GLU A 309 9.12 -5.78 6.15
CA GLU A 309 10.40 -5.24 6.64
C GLU A 309 10.51 -5.36 8.16
N ARG A 310 9.47 -4.99 8.87
CA ARG A 310 9.45 -5.04 10.34
C ARG A 310 9.60 -6.48 10.87
N ALA A 311 8.85 -7.42 10.27
CA ALA A 311 8.94 -8.84 10.61
C ALA A 311 10.32 -9.43 10.28
N TYR A 312 10.90 -9.05 9.14
CA TYR A 312 12.23 -9.47 8.72
C TYR A 312 13.32 -9.02 9.71
N GLN A 313 13.34 -7.74 10.08
CA GLN A 313 14.30 -7.21 11.06
C GLN A 313 14.23 -7.98 12.39
N HIS A 314 13.02 -8.24 12.87
CA HIS A 314 12.80 -8.97 14.11
C HIS A 314 13.29 -10.42 14.03
N ALA A 315 12.98 -11.10 12.92
CA ALA A 315 13.41 -12.47 12.69
C ALA A 315 14.93 -12.59 12.58
N VAL A 316 15.60 -11.67 11.88
CA VAL A 316 17.07 -11.65 11.77
C VAL A 316 17.73 -11.46 13.14
N ALA A 317 17.25 -10.51 13.93
CA ALA A 317 17.80 -10.25 15.24
C ALA A 317 17.64 -11.47 16.17
N TYR A 318 16.45 -12.07 16.19
CA TYR A 318 16.21 -13.29 16.95
C TYR A 318 17.11 -14.46 16.50
N ALA A 319 17.25 -14.65 15.18
CA ALA A 319 18.06 -15.72 14.63
C ALA A 319 19.57 -15.60 14.94
N ARG A 320 20.06 -14.36 15.14
CA ARG A 320 21.45 -14.09 15.56
C ARG A 320 21.71 -14.39 17.03
N GLU A 321 20.69 -14.25 17.87
CA GLU A 321 20.82 -14.41 19.34
C GLU A 321 20.43 -15.81 19.82
N ARG A 322 19.43 -16.44 19.21
CA ARG A 322 18.91 -17.75 19.62
C ARG A 322 19.89 -18.85 19.29
N VAL A 323 20.36 -19.56 20.31
CA VAL A 323 21.28 -20.68 20.17
C VAL A 323 20.52 -22.00 20.29
N GLN A 324 20.57 -22.84 19.25
CA GLN A 324 20.03 -24.22 19.23
C GLN A 324 20.78 -25.09 18.21
N SER A 325 21.18 -26.28 18.63
CA SER A 325 21.81 -27.31 17.80
C SER A 325 23.14 -26.87 17.15
N ARG A 326 23.90 -27.87 16.69
CA ARG A 326 25.12 -27.65 15.91
C ARG A 326 24.77 -27.49 14.42
N PRO A 327 25.51 -26.65 13.68
CA PRO A 327 25.38 -26.59 12.23
C PRO A 327 25.66 -27.96 11.58
N VAL A 328 24.87 -28.30 10.55
CA VAL A 328 24.93 -29.60 9.85
C VAL A 328 26.22 -29.81 9.08
N ASP A 329 26.91 -28.73 8.71
CA ASP A 329 28.20 -28.76 8.00
C ASP A 329 29.41 -28.98 8.91
N GLY A 330 29.20 -29.03 10.23
CA GLY A 330 30.26 -29.21 11.21
C GLY A 330 31.20 -28.00 11.40
N SER A 331 30.84 -26.85 10.81
CA SER A 331 31.65 -25.60 10.88
C SER A 331 31.85 -25.10 12.32
N ILE A 332 30.89 -25.41 13.21
CA ILE A 332 30.95 -25.10 14.64
C ILE A 332 30.70 -26.40 15.42
N ASN A 333 31.66 -26.80 16.26
CA ASN A 333 31.57 -28.04 17.04
C ASN A 333 30.83 -27.87 18.39
N ALA A 334 29.84 -26.96 18.42
CA ALA A 334 28.97 -26.67 19.55
C ALA A 334 27.61 -26.17 19.06
N SER A 335 26.64 -26.04 19.97
CA SER A 335 25.40 -25.34 19.64
C SER A 335 25.69 -23.89 19.24
N ALA A 336 25.09 -23.43 18.14
CA ALA A 336 25.31 -22.13 17.56
C ALA A 336 24.00 -21.34 17.42
N ALA A 337 24.10 -20.04 17.09
CA ALA A 337 22.96 -19.22 16.72
C ALA A 337 22.21 -19.84 15.53
N ILE A 338 20.88 -19.83 15.58
CA ILE A 338 20.07 -20.52 14.55
C ILE A 338 20.26 -19.98 13.14
N ILE A 339 20.76 -18.76 13.00
CA ILE A 339 21.10 -18.17 11.68
C ILE A 339 22.14 -19.01 10.90
N HIS A 340 22.91 -19.88 11.57
CA HIS A 340 23.85 -20.79 10.92
C HIS A 340 23.16 -21.97 10.21
N HIS A 341 21.90 -22.28 10.54
CA HIS A 341 21.18 -23.40 9.94
C HIS A 341 20.66 -23.08 8.54
N PRO A 342 20.81 -24.00 7.57
CA PRO A 342 20.45 -23.75 6.16
C PRO A 342 18.97 -23.35 5.95
N ASP A 343 18.03 -23.99 6.65
CA ASP A 343 16.61 -23.66 6.49
C ASP A 343 16.24 -22.32 7.12
N VAL A 344 16.87 -21.93 8.23
CA VAL A 344 16.72 -20.58 8.78
C VAL A 344 17.24 -19.53 7.79
N LYS A 345 18.41 -19.77 7.18
CA LYS A 345 18.92 -18.90 6.11
C LYS A 345 17.96 -18.82 4.93
N ARG A 346 17.38 -19.94 4.49
CA ARG A 346 16.39 -19.96 3.41
C ARG A 346 15.16 -19.09 3.76
N MET A 347 14.62 -19.23 4.98
CA MET A 347 13.49 -18.42 5.43
C MET A 347 13.85 -16.92 5.45
N LEU A 348 14.98 -16.55 6.04
CA LEU A 348 15.43 -15.16 6.09
C LEU A 348 15.69 -14.56 4.69
N MET A 349 16.30 -15.34 3.79
CA MET A 349 16.51 -14.92 2.40
C MET A 349 15.19 -14.77 1.65
N THR A 350 14.19 -15.62 1.90
CA THR A 350 12.85 -15.49 1.32
C THR A 350 12.18 -14.20 1.81
N MET A 351 12.22 -13.94 3.11
CA MET A 351 11.67 -12.70 3.70
C MET A 351 12.33 -11.47 3.10
N ARG A 352 13.65 -11.44 3.03
CA ARG A 352 14.43 -10.36 2.44
C ARG A 352 14.11 -10.14 0.97
N ALA A 353 14.12 -11.20 0.18
CA ALA A 353 13.94 -11.14 -1.26
C ALA A 353 12.54 -10.62 -1.64
N TYR A 354 11.49 -11.06 -0.97
CA TYR A 354 10.15 -10.51 -1.16
C TYR A 354 10.07 -9.03 -0.75
N THR A 355 10.59 -8.68 0.40
CA THR A 355 10.53 -7.30 0.91
C THR A 355 11.27 -6.34 -0.01
N GLU A 356 12.53 -6.63 -0.38
CA GLU A 356 13.32 -5.78 -1.28
C GLU A 356 12.71 -5.73 -2.70
N GLY A 357 12.22 -6.85 -3.22
CA GLY A 357 11.58 -6.88 -4.54
C GLY A 357 10.28 -6.06 -4.61
N CYS A 358 9.44 -6.16 -3.59
CA CYS A 358 8.21 -5.36 -3.49
C CYS A 358 8.51 -3.87 -3.30
N ARG A 359 9.52 -3.50 -2.49
CA ARG A 359 9.98 -2.11 -2.31
C ARG A 359 10.46 -1.51 -3.63
N ALA A 360 11.34 -2.22 -4.35
CA ALA A 360 11.84 -1.78 -5.64
C ALA A 360 10.71 -1.60 -6.67
N MET A 361 9.76 -2.53 -6.72
CA MET A 361 8.57 -2.43 -7.57
C MET A 361 7.73 -1.19 -7.23
N ALA A 362 7.48 -0.92 -5.96
CA ALA A 362 6.71 0.23 -5.51
C ALA A 362 7.43 1.56 -5.77
N SER A 363 8.76 1.61 -5.60
CA SER A 363 9.59 2.79 -5.89
C SER A 363 9.51 3.20 -7.37
N VAL A 364 9.60 2.23 -8.27
CA VAL A 364 9.48 2.48 -9.72
C VAL A 364 8.05 2.89 -10.10
N ALA A 365 7.03 2.33 -9.44
CA ALA A 365 5.64 2.76 -9.64
C ALA A 365 5.42 4.22 -9.17
N ALA A 366 6.04 4.63 -8.06
CA ALA A 366 5.98 6.02 -7.60
C ALA A 366 6.62 6.99 -8.60
N ALA A 367 7.79 6.65 -9.16
CA ALA A 367 8.43 7.46 -10.19
C ALA A 367 7.57 7.60 -11.46
N ALA A 368 6.89 6.53 -11.86
CA ALA A 368 5.95 6.57 -12.98
C ALA A 368 4.75 7.49 -12.68
N TYR A 369 4.24 7.49 -11.43
CA TYR A 369 3.21 8.44 -11.00
C TYR A 369 3.68 9.89 -11.12
N ASP A 370 4.87 10.20 -10.63
CA ASP A 370 5.46 11.53 -10.70
C ASP A 370 5.60 11.99 -12.17
N ALA A 371 6.13 11.13 -13.04
CA ALA A 371 6.25 11.41 -14.47
C ALA A 371 4.89 11.55 -15.17
N ALA A 372 3.89 10.77 -14.80
CA ALA A 372 2.54 10.85 -15.37
C ALA A 372 1.87 12.19 -15.10
N HIS A 373 2.19 12.85 -13.99
CA HIS A 373 1.57 14.12 -13.59
C HIS A 373 2.38 15.36 -13.97
N HIS A 374 3.71 15.25 -14.05
CA HIS A 374 4.60 16.40 -14.20
C HIS A 374 5.42 16.41 -15.49
N HIS A 375 5.48 15.32 -16.27
CA HIS A 375 6.27 15.31 -17.49
C HIS A 375 5.72 16.31 -18.53
N PRO A 376 6.56 17.14 -19.18
CA PRO A 376 6.09 18.14 -20.16
C PRO A 376 5.48 17.52 -21.42
N ASP A 377 6.01 16.36 -21.86
CA ASP A 377 5.51 15.61 -23.02
C ASP A 377 4.22 14.82 -22.66
N ALA A 378 3.15 15.03 -23.44
CA ALA A 378 1.87 14.39 -23.24
C ALA A 378 1.90 12.86 -23.47
N ASP A 379 2.69 12.39 -24.45
CA ASP A 379 2.80 10.96 -24.74
C ASP A 379 3.58 10.24 -23.61
N ALA A 380 4.62 10.88 -23.09
CA ALA A 380 5.32 10.37 -21.91
C ALA A 380 4.40 10.31 -20.68
N ARG A 381 3.58 11.34 -20.43
CA ARG A 381 2.57 11.28 -19.34
C ARG A 381 1.62 10.10 -19.52
N LYS A 382 1.09 9.90 -20.72
CA LYS A 382 0.16 8.81 -21.02
C LYS A 382 0.81 7.42 -20.82
N GLN A 383 2.05 7.24 -21.25
CA GLN A 383 2.78 5.98 -21.08
C GLN A 383 3.05 5.69 -19.59
N ASN A 384 3.50 6.68 -18.84
CA ASN A 384 3.74 6.54 -17.40
C ASN A 384 2.44 6.30 -16.62
N GLN A 385 1.34 6.94 -17.00
CA GLN A 385 0.02 6.69 -16.41
C GLN A 385 -0.42 5.24 -16.64
N ALA A 386 -0.32 4.72 -17.86
CA ALA A 386 -0.67 3.34 -18.18
C ALA A 386 0.20 2.34 -17.40
N PHE A 387 1.49 2.61 -17.30
CA PHE A 387 2.42 1.81 -16.49
C PHE A 387 2.03 1.85 -15.00
N TYR A 388 1.85 3.04 -14.42
CA TYR A 388 1.44 3.19 -13.01
C TYR A 388 0.13 2.46 -12.72
N GLU A 389 -0.88 2.64 -13.57
CA GLU A 389 -2.17 1.97 -13.40
C GLU A 389 -2.08 0.44 -13.46
N PHE A 390 -1.19 -0.10 -14.29
CA PHE A 390 -0.91 -1.53 -14.32
C PHE A 390 -0.23 -2.00 -13.03
N MET A 391 0.66 -1.17 -12.47
CA MET A 391 1.41 -1.48 -11.26
C MET A 391 0.56 -1.44 -9.98
N VAL A 392 -0.47 -0.60 -9.88
CA VAL A 392 -1.27 -0.43 -8.66
C VAL A 392 -1.84 -1.76 -8.13
N PRO A 393 -2.51 -2.62 -8.91
CA PRO A 393 -2.96 -3.92 -8.42
C PRO A 393 -1.82 -4.86 -8.01
N LEU A 394 -0.63 -4.75 -8.63
CA LEU A 394 0.55 -5.52 -8.22
C LEU A 394 1.09 -4.99 -6.88
N VAL A 395 1.28 -3.69 -6.75
CA VAL A 395 1.78 -3.08 -5.51
C VAL A 395 0.82 -3.39 -4.36
N LYS A 396 -0.51 -3.26 -4.56
CA LYS A 396 -1.48 -3.58 -3.51
C LYS A 396 -1.66 -5.09 -3.33
N GLY A 397 -2.02 -5.82 -4.37
CA GLY A 397 -2.45 -7.22 -4.26
C GLY A 397 -1.28 -8.17 -3.98
N TYR A 398 -0.21 -8.07 -4.76
CA TYR A 398 0.95 -8.95 -4.59
C TYR A 398 1.74 -8.63 -3.31
N SER A 399 2.07 -7.36 -3.04
CA SER A 399 2.89 -7.03 -1.86
C SER A 399 2.19 -7.38 -0.55
N THR A 400 0.85 -7.25 -0.48
CA THR A 400 0.09 -7.62 0.72
C THR A 400 0.00 -9.14 0.91
N GLU A 401 -0.13 -9.93 -0.17
CA GLU A 401 -0.04 -11.39 -0.07
C GLU A 401 1.37 -11.83 0.37
N MET A 402 2.40 -11.23 -0.19
CA MET A 402 3.78 -11.52 0.22
C MET A 402 4.05 -11.14 1.67
N SER A 403 3.41 -10.11 2.18
CA SER A 403 3.52 -9.74 3.60
C SER A 403 2.99 -10.83 4.54
N LEU A 404 1.96 -11.57 4.14
CA LEU A 404 1.48 -12.72 4.91
C LEU A 404 2.49 -13.86 4.93
N GLU A 405 3.12 -14.17 3.79
CA GLU A 405 4.18 -15.18 3.75
C GLU A 405 5.38 -14.74 4.61
N VAL A 406 5.82 -13.51 4.48
CA VAL A 406 6.97 -12.97 5.23
C VAL A 406 6.69 -12.96 6.74
N THR A 407 5.54 -12.46 7.17
CA THR A 407 5.21 -12.40 8.60
C THR A 407 4.99 -13.80 9.20
N SER A 408 4.43 -14.74 8.43
CA SER A 408 4.32 -16.16 8.82
C SER A 408 5.71 -16.80 8.98
N LEU A 409 6.62 -16.55 8.04
CA LEU A 409 8.01 -17.01 8.16
C LEU A 409 8.71 -16.38 9.38
N GLY A 410 8.40 -15.12 9.70
CA GLY A 410 8.88 -14.45 10.90
C GLY A 410 8.48 -15.20 12.18
N VAL A 411 7.22 -15.60 12.30
CA VAL A 411 6.75 -16.48 13.39
C VAL A 411 7.49 -17.81 13.39
N GLN A 412 7.66 -18.42 12.22
CA GLN A 412 8.34 -19.71 12.06
C GLN A 412 9.82 -19.65 12.50
N VAL A 413 10.55 -18.58 12.14
CA VAL A 413 11.95 -18.38 12.57
C VAL A 413 12.07 -18.32 14.10
N HIS A 414 11.09 -17.73 14.78
CA HIS A 414 11.04 -17.67 16.24
C HIS A 414 10.68 -19.03 16.89
N GLY A 415 10.18 -20.00 16.11
CA GLY A 415 9.73 -21.29 16.63
C GLY A 415 8.57 -21.12 17.64
N GLY A 416 8.56 -21.92 18.71
CA GLY A 416 7.52 -21.82 19.74
C GLY A 416 7.38 -20.43 20.36
N MET A 417 8.47 -19.67 20.46
CA MET A 417 8.44 -18.28 20.94
C MET A 417 7.72 -17.33 19.99
N GLY A 418 7.67 -17.63 18.70
CA GLY A 418 6.91 -16.83 17.71
C GLY A 418 5.39 -16.91 17.91
N PHE A 419 4.92 -17.96 18.55
CA PHE A 419 3.50 -18.16 18.89
C PHE A 419 3.09 -17.46 20.20
N ILE A 420 4.07 -16.92 20.94
CA ILE A 420 3.86 -16.22 22.21
C ILE A 420 3.74 -14.72 21.92
N GLU A 421 2.63 -14.11 22.33
CA GLU A 421 2.31 -12.70 22.07
C GLU A 421 3.40 -11.72 22.55
N GLU A 422 4.00 -11.99 23.71
CA GLU A 422 5.03 -11.15 24.33
C GLU A 422 6.31 -11.04 23.48
N THR A 423 6.56 -12.00 22.60
CA THR A 423 7.71 -11.98 21.67
C THR A 423 7.54 -10.92 20.60
N GLY A 424 6.30 -10.63 20.21
CA GLY A 424 5.95 -9.58 19.23
C GLY A 424 5.89 -10.06 17.77
N ALA A 425 6.39 -11.25 17.44
CA ALA A 425 6.31 -11.78 16.07
C ALA A 425 4.86 -12.03 15.62
N ALA A 426 4.00 -12.49 16.52
CA ALA A 426 2.59 -12.75 16.27
C ALA A 426 1.83 -11.46 15.87
N GLN A 427 2.16 -10.31 16.46
CA GLN A 427 1.52 -9.04 16.13
C GLN A 427 1.67 -8.72 14.63
N TYR A 428 2.86 -8.87 14.05
CA TYR A 428 3.07 -8.55 12.64
C TYR A 428 2.21 -9.42 11.72
N TYR A 429 2.06 -10.69 12.02
CA TYR A 429 1.20 -11.60 11.26
C TYR A 429 -0.29 -11.22 11.38
N ARG A 430 -0.75 -10.88 12.60
CA ARG A 430 -2.12 -10.43 12.84
C ARG A 430 -2.41 -9.10 12.12
N ASP A 431 -1.49 -8.16 12.20
CA ASP A 431 -1.62 -6.85 11.55
C ASP A 431 -1.59 -6.96 10.02
N ALA A 432 -0.77 -7.85 9.45
CA ALA A 432 -0.68 -8.06 8.01
C ALA A 432 -1.98 -8.61 7.40
N LYS A 433 -2.76 -9.40 8.16
CA LYS A 433 -3.91 -10.12 7.58
C LYS A 433 -4.97 -9.20 6.96
N ILE A 434 -5.22 -8.04 7.54
CA ILE A 434 -6.22 -7.10 7.01
C ILE A 434 -5.86 -6.55 5.62
N LEU A 435 -4.56 -6.49 5.29
CA LEU A 435 -4.05 -5.86 4.08
C LEU A 435 -4.54 -6.55 2.79
N THR A 436 -4.83 -7.85 2.86
CA THR A 436 -5.39 -8.61 1.73
C THR A 436 -6.92 -8.50 1.62
N ILE A 437 -7.55 -7.80 2.56
CA ILE A 437 -9.01 -7.73 2.69
C ILE A 437 -9.53 -6.32 2.37
N TYR A 438 -9.06 -5.29 3.11
CA TYR A 438 -9.60 -3.94 2.96
C TYR A 438 -9.03 -3.21 1.72
N GLU A 439 -9.64 -2.08 1.35
CA GLU A 439 -9.33 -1.29 0.14
C GLU A 439 -9.38 -2.13 -1.15
N GLY A 440 -10.30 -3.07 -1.19
CA GLY A 440 -10.43 -4.09 -2.22
C GLY A 440 -9.59 -5.33 -1.93
N THR A 441 -10.26 -6.47 -1.83
CA THR A 441 -9.62 -7.77 -1.59
C THR A 441 -8.58 -8.11 -2.65
N THR A 442 -7.73 -9.11 -2.39
CA THR A 442 -6.80 -9.64 -3.39
C THR A 442 -7.51 -9.99 -4.70
N ALA A 443 -8.70 -10.60 -4.62
CA ALA A 443 -9.50 -10.93 -5.81
C ALA A 443 -9.97 -9.67 -6.57
N ILE A 444 -10.31 -8.58 -5.88
CA ILE A 444 -10.67 -7.31 -6.53
C ILE A 444 -9.48 -6.72 -7.28
N GLN A 445 -8.27 -6.78 -6.70
CA GLN A 445 -7.04 -6.35 -7.40
C GLN A 445 -6.75 -7.24 -8.62
N ALA A 446 -6.89 -8.55 -8.45
CA ALA A 446 -6.68 -9.53 -9.53
C ALA A 446 -7.70 -9.35 -10.68
N ASN A 447 -8.97 -9.11 -10.34
CA ASN A 447 -10.01 -8.85 -11.33
C ASN A 447 -9.80 -7.51 -12.06
N ASP A 448 -9.28 -6.51 -11.36
CA ASP A 448 -8.87 -5.23 -11.98
C ASP A 448 -7.72 -5.44 -12.97
N LEU A 449 -6.70 -6.23 -12.59
CA LEU A 449 -5.59 -6.59 -13.47
C LEU A 449 -6.07 -7.33 -14.72
N VAL A 450 -6.95 -8.33 -14.57
CA VAL A 450 -7.51 -9.10 -15.69
C VAL A 450 -8.36 -8.20 -16.60
N GLY A 451 -9.38 -7.54 -16.05
CA GLY A 451 -10.40 -6.88 -16.86
C GLY A 451 -9.96 -5.52 -17.39
N ARG A 452 -9.47 -4.65 -16.49
CA ARG A 452 -9.18 -3.25 -16.83
C ARG A 452 -7.76 -3.03 -17.33
N LYS A 453 -6.78 -3.79 -16.82
CA LYS A 453 -5.36 -3.57 -17.10
C LYS A 453 -4.80 -4.50 -18.18
N THR A 454 -5.53 -5.57 -18.54
CA THR A 454 -5.08 -6.54 -19.55
C THR A 454 -6.10 -6.73 -20.67
N ALA A 455 -7.32 -7.20 -20.37
CA ALA A 455 -8.30 -7.52 -21.42
C ALA A 455 -8.79 -6.26 -22.16
N ARG A 456 -8.95 -5.14 -21.49
CA ARG A 456 -9.51 -3.90 -22.04
C ARG A 456 -8.67 -3.30 -23.16
N ASP A 457 -7.34 -3.35 -23.05
CA ASP A 457 -6.42 -2.84 -24.07
C ASP A 457 -5.81 -3.96 -24.95
N GLY A 458 -6.35 -5.19 -24.86
CA GLY A 458 -5.85 -6.34 -25.61
C GLY A 458 -4.46 -6.79 -25.19
N GLY A 459 -4.02 -6.47 -23.97
CA GLY A 459 -2.72 -6.84 -23.42
C GLY A 459 -1.58 -5.91 -23.86
N GLN A 460 -1.87 -4.76 -24.46
CA GLN A 460 -0.82 -3.86 -24.99
C GLN A 460 0.10 -3.34 -23.90
N THR A 461 -0.44 -2.86 -22.77
CA THR A 461 0.36 -2.37 -21.65
C THR A 461 1.23 -3.47 -21.05
N ALA A 462 0.65 -4.66 -20.82
CA ALA A 462 1.38 -5.83 -20.31
C ALA A 462 2.54 -6.23 -21.23
N LYS A 463 2.32 -6.25 -22.54
CA LYS A 463 3.35 -6.57 -23.56
C LYS A 463 4.43 -5.48 -23.65
N ALA A 464 4.07 -4.20 -23.46
CA ALA A 464 5.04 -3.12 -23.38
C ALA A 464 5.97 -3.27 -22.17
N ILE A 465 5.46 -3.72 -21.03
CA ILE A 465 6.25 -4.07 -19.85
C ILE A 465 7.16 -5.27 -20.16
N ALA A 466 6.63 -6.32 -20.78
CA ALA A 466 7.44 -7.47 -21.18
C ALA A 466 8.61 -7.09 -22.11
N ALA A 467 8.40 -6.16 -23.04
CA ALA A 467 9.44 -5.63 -23.90
C ALA A 467 10.53 -4.84 -23.15
N GLN A 468 10.17 -4.14 -22.06
CA GLN A 468 11.17 -3.51 -21.19
C GLN A 468 11.98 -4.54 -20.41
N ILE A 469 11.34 -5.62 -19.93
CA ILE A 469 12.02 -6.73 -19.26
C ILE A 469 13.03 -7.39 -20.22
N GLU A 470 12.67 -7.59 -21.48
CA GLU A 470 13.57 -8.15 -22.50
C GLU A 470 14.84 -7.32 -22.71
N LYS A 471 14.76 -5.98 -22.59
CA LYS A 471 15.97 -5.11 -22.61
C LYS A 471 16.88 -5.41 -21.42
N THR A 472 16.30 -5.64 -20.22
CA THR A 472 17.09 -6.02 -19.04
C THR A 472 17.73 -7.41 -19.23
N GLU A 473 17.02 -8.35 -19.84
CA GLU A 473 17.60 -9.66 -20.20
C GLU A 473 18.83 -9.51 -21.12
N ALA A 474 18.73 -8.62 -22.12
CA ALA A 474 19.85 -8.33 -23.03
C ALA A 474 21.06 -7.70 -22.30
N GLU A 475 20.83 -6.87 -21.28
CA GLU A 475 21.93 -6.34 -20.44
C GLU A 475 22.57 -7.44 -19.58
N LEU A 476 21.75 -8.29 -18.94
CA LEU A 476 22.23 -9.42 -18.13
C LEU A 476 23.08 -10.39 -18.97
N ALA A 477 22.71 -10.61 -20.24
CA ALA A 477 23.42 -11.49 -21.16
C ALA A 477 24.86 -11.03 -21.46
N LYS A 478 25.20 -9.75 -21.21
CA LYS A 478 26.56 -9.22 -21.37
C LYS A 478 27.49 -9.61 -20.22
N SER A 479 26.95 -10.08 -19.10
CA SER A 479 27.74 -10.43 -17.91
C SER A 479 28.02 -11.93 -17.84
N ASP A 480 29.27 -12.29 -17.58
CA ASP A 480 29.71 -13.68 -17.39
C ASP A 480 29.51 -14.18 -15.96
N SER A 481 29.06 -13.36 -15.04
CA SER A 481 28.86 -13.74 -13.64
C SER A 481 27.79 -14.82 -13.49
N ALA A 482 28.00 -15.74 -12.53
CA ALA A 482 27.04 -16.79 -12.23
C ALA A 482 25.67 -16.24 -11.81
N ALA A 483 25.65 -15.12 -11.06
CA ALA A 483 24.43 -14.46 -10.63
C ALA A 483 23.65 -13.89 -11.83
N ALA A 484 24.29 -13.17 -12.75
CA ALA A 484 23.63 -12.64 -13.94
C ALA A 484 23.06 -13.75 -14.84
N LYS A 485 23.81 -14.83 -15.05
CA LYS A 485 23.35 -15.99 -15.82
C LYS A 485 22.11 -16.66 -15.19
N ALA A 486 22.12 -16.82 -13.87
CA ALA A 486 20.97 -17.39 -13.14
C ALA A 486 19.74 -16.49 -13.24
N VAL A 487 19.89 -15.19 -13.02
CA VAL A 487 18.80 -14.20 -13.11
C VAL A 487 18.28 -14.12 -14.54
N HIS A 488 19.14 -14.01 -15.54
CA HIS A 488 18.78 -13.99 -16.96
C HIS A 488 17.90 -15.18 -17.33
N LYS A 489 18.34 -16.40 -16.99
CA LYS A 489 17.59 -17.64 -17.29
C LYS A 489 16.19 -17.63 -16.72
N ARG A 490 16.04 -17.22 -15.45
CA ARG A 490 14.75 -17.27 -14.73
C ARG A 490 13.85 -16.11 -15.09
N LEU A 491 14.39 -14.92 -15.31
CA LEU A 491 13.65 -13.75 -15.75
C LEU A 491 13.02 -13.99 -17.12
N LYS A 492 13.80 -14.52 -18.08
CA LYS A 492 13.32 -14.87 -19.41
C LYS A 492 12.18 -15.88 -19.36
N ALA A 493 12.34 -16.98 -18.63
CA ALA A 493 11.29 -18.00 -18.51
C ALA A 493 10.02 -17.44 -17.86
N ALA A 494 10.15 -16.57 -16.86
CA ALA A 494 9.00 -15.92 -16.20
C ALA A 494 8.31 -14.92 -17.12
N ARG A 495 9.05 -14.14 -17.93
CA ARG A 495 8.49 -13.22 -18.93
C ARG A 495 7.72 -13.99 -20.02
N GLU A 496 8.28 -15.08 -20.52
CA GLU A 496 7.62 -15.92 -21.53
C GLU A 496 6.31 -16.49 -20.98
N ALA A 497 6.32 -17.05 -19.75
CA ALA A 497 5.12 -17.52 -19.08
C ALA A 497 4.07 -16.40 -18.89
N PHE A 498 4.51 -15.20 -18.51
CA PHE A 498 3.63 -14.03 -18.37
C PHE A 498 2.98 -13.64 -19.71
N VAL A 499 3.73 -13.59 -20.81
CA VAL A 499 3.19 -13.23 -22.13
C VAL A 499 2.14 -14.24 -22.58
N GLU A 500 2.36 -15.54 -22.37
CA GLU A 500 1.35 -16.57 -22.66
C GLU A 500 0.06 -16.37 -21.87
N VAL A 501 0.16 -16.02 -20.59
CA VAL A 501 -1.02 -15.71 -19.75
C VAL A 501 -1.71 -14.44 -20.23
N VAL A 502 -0.96 -13.40 -20.61
CA VAL A 502 -1.53 -12.16 -21.17
C VAL A 502 -2.33 -12.46 -22.44
N ASP A 503 -1.79 -13.30 -23.34
CA ASP A 503 -2.48 -13.72 -24.57
C ASP A 503 -3.75 -14.52 -24.26
N PHE A 504 -3.69 -15.43 -23.28
CA PHE A 504 -4.86 -16.18 -22.80
C PHE A 504 -5.95 -15.23 -22.25
N VAL A 505 -5.58 -14.30 -21.38
CA VAL A 505 -6.51 -13.32 -20.79
C VAL A 505 -7.12 -12.45 -21.88
N ALA A 506 -6.31 -11.84 -22.74
CA ALA A 506 -6.79 -10.96 -23.81
C ALA A 506 -7.69 -11.69 -24.82
N GLY A 507 -7.35 -12.94 -25.15
CA GLY A 507 -8.08 -13.73 -26.14
C GLY A 507 -9.36 -14.40 -25.62
N GLN A 508 -9.40 -14.78 -24.34
CA GLN A 508 -10.46 -15.65 -23.80
C GLN A 508 -11.45 -14.95 -22.85
N THR A 509 -11.17 -13.72 -22.38
CA THR A 509 -12.04 -13.07 -21.37
C THR A 509 -13.50 -12.92 -21.83
N LYS A 510 -13.74 -12.66 -23.12
CA LYS A 510 -15.10 -12.55 -23.66
C LYS A 510 -15.77 -13.90 -23.90
N ALA A 511 -15.02 -14.89 -24.38
CA ALA A 511 -15.55 -16.19 -24.76
C ALA A 511 -15.72 -17.13 -23.54
N SER A 512 -14.82 -17.08 -22.59
CA SER A 512 -14.77 -17.96 -21.43
C SER A 512 -14.41 -17.20 -20.14
N PRO A 513 -15.25 -16.24 -19.69
CA PRO A 513 -14.93 -15.38 -18.54
C PRO A 513 -14.64 -16.19 -17.26
N ASN A 514 -15.42 -17.23 -16.97
CA ASN A 514 -15.20 -18.06 -15.78
C ASN A 514 -13.84 -18.76 -15.79
N ALA A 515 -13.36 -19.21 -16.94
CA ALA A 515 -12.04 -19.83 -17.06
C ALA A 515 -10.91 -18.80 -16.80
N VAL A 516 -11.03 -17.60 -17.37
CA VAL A 516 -10.04 -16.53 -17.18
C VAL A 516 -10.02 -16.02 -15.73
N PHE A 517 -11.19 -15.73 -15.15
CA PHE A 517 -11.27 -15.19 -13.78
C PHE A 517 -10.96 -16.23 -12.70
N ALA A 518 -11.11 -17.54 -12.99
CA ALA A 518 -10.59 -18.59 -12.11
C ALA A 518 -9.08 -18.50 -11.89
N GLY A 519 -8.34 -18.03 -12.90
CA GLY A 519 -6.90 -17.78 -12.84
C GLY A 519 -6.49 -16.37 -12.43
N SER A 520 -7.42 -15.49 -12.01
CA SER A 520 -7.11 -14.07 -11.77
C SER A 520 -6.06 -13.84 -10.68
N VAL A 521 -6.21 -14.48 -9.52
CA VAL A 521 -5.25 -14.35 -8.41
C VAL A 521 -3.89 -15.00 -8.76
N PRO A 522 -3.82 -16.22 -9.31
CA PRO A 522 -2.55 -16.75 -9.82
C PRO A 522 -1.87 -15.86 -10.87
N TYR A 523 -2.63 -15.19 -11.74
CA TYR A 523 -2.09 -14.20 -12.69
C TYR A 523 -1.50 -12.99 -11.97
N LEU A 524 -2.18 -12.46 -10.96
CA LEU A 524 -1.65 -11.40 -10.10
C LEU A 524 -0.33 -11.82 -9.45
N MET A 525 -0.23 -13.06 -8.95
CA MET A 525 0.99 -13.60 -8.35
C MET A 525 2.11 -13.75 -9.38
N LEU A 526 1.82 -14.26 -10.58
CA LEU A 526 2.79 -14.37 -11.66
C LEU A 526 3.33 -13.00 -12.08
N ALA A 527 2.45 -12.03 -12.31
CA ALA A 527 2.82 -10.67 -12.68
C ALA A 527 3.65 -9.97 -11.59
N GLY A 528 3.25 -10.13 -10.33
CA GLY A 528 4.00 -9.58 -9.18
C GLY A 528 5.38 -10.21 -9.03
N ASN A 529 5.47 -11.55 -9.12
CA ASN A 529 6.76 -12.26 -9.12
C ASN A 529 7.68 -11.75 -10.24
N LEU A 530 7.15 -11.61 -11.46
CA LEU A 530 7.92 -11.16 -12.60
C LEU A 530 8.40 -9.73 -12.45
N VAL A 531 7.53 -8.79 -12.09
CA VAL A 531 7.87 -7.36 -12.04
C VAL A 531 8.80 -7.06 -10.87
N ALA A 532 8.58 -7.63 -9.69
CA ALA A 532 9.51 -7.50 -8.57
C ALA A 532 10.88 -8.12 -8.90
N GLY A 533 10.89 -9.30 -9.53
CA GLY A 533 12.11 -9.95 -10.01
C GLY A 533 12.84 -9.16 -11.09
N TRP A 534 12.12 -8.49 -11.97
CA TRP A 534 12.71 -7.57 -12.93
C TRP A 534 13.42 -6.39 -12.25
N GLN A 535 12.83 -5.79 -11.23
CA GLN A 535 13.50 -4.70 -10.51
C GLN A 535 14.75 -5.20 -9.77
N LEU A 536 14.70 -6.39 -9.19
CA LEU A 536 15.89 -7.00 -8.58
C LEU A 536 16.96 -7.36 -9.63
N ALA A 537 16.58 -7.72 -10.84
CA ALA A 537 17.51 -7.92 -11.95
C ALA A 537 18.21 -6.61 -12.33
N ARG A 538 17.49 -5.48 -12.37
CA ARG A 538 18.07 -4.13 -12.55
C ARG A 538 19.01 -3.77 -11.40
N SER A 539 18.60 -4.09 -10.16
CA SER A 539 19.44 -3.91 -8.96
C SER A 539 20.76 -4.69 -9.06
N LEU A 540 20.72 -5.92 -9.56
CA LEU A 540 21.91 -6.74 -9.76
C LEU A 540 22.89 -6.09 -10.74
N ILE A 541 22.41 -5.58 -11.87
CA ILE A 541 23.26 -4.91 -12.87
C ILE A 541 23.97 -3.71 -12.25
N VAL A 542 23.23 -2.86 -11.55
CA VAL A 542 23.79 -1.69 -10.83
C VAL A 542 24.78 -2.14 -9.76
N ALA A 543 24.40 -3.12 -8.94
CA ALA A 543 25.25 -3.57 -7.84
C ALA A 543 26.58 -4.19 -8.33
N GLN A 544 26.58 -4.89 -9.46
CA GLN A 544 27.81 -5.41 -10.06
C GLN A 544 28.72 -4.29 -10.55
N ASP A 545 28.15 -3.27 -11.18
CA ASP A 545 28.92 -2.10 -11.63
C ASP A 545 29.52 -1.35 -10.43
N GLN A 546 28.73 -1.00 -9.42
CA GLN A 546 29.17 -0.29 -8.22
C GLN A 546 30.23 -1.09 -7.43
N ALA A 547 30.05 -2.39 -7.26
CA ALA A 547 31.03 -3.26 -6.61
C ALA A 547 32.37 -3.30 -7.36
N SER A 548 32.36 -3.27 -8.69
CA SER A 548 33.57 -3.23 -9.53
C SER A 548 34.36 -1.94 -9.34
N HIS A 549 33.69 -0.86 -8.93
CA HIS A 549 34.27 0.44 -8.58
C HIS A 549 34.56 0.61 -7.08
N ASN A 550 34.48 -0.45 -6.30
CA ASN A 550 34.68 -0.48 -4.84
C ASN A 550 33.71 0.44 -4.04
N VAL A 551 32.49 0.64 -4.52
CA VAL A 551 31.46 1.40 -3.81
C VAL A 551 30.67 0.44 -2.92
N ASP A 552 30.68 0.64 -1.60
CA ASP A 552 29.97 -0.13 -0.57
C ASP A 552 29.83 -1.64 -0.90
N VAL A 553 30.97 -2.30 -1.08
CA VAL A 553 31.06 -3.65 -1.66
C VAL A 553 30.17 -4.66 -0.93
N ASP A 554 30.14 -4.61 0.40
CA ASP A 554 29.35 -5.56 1.20
C ASP A 554 27.84 -5.39 0.93
N PHE A 555 27.36 -4.16 0.86
CA PHE A 555 25.95 -3.88 0.52
C PHE A 555 25.65 -4.33 -0.92
N MET A 556 26.52 -4.04 -1.88
CA MET A 556 26.32 -4.46 -3.27
C MET A 556 26.34 -5.99 -3.43
N GLN A 557 27.23 -6.69 -2.73
CA GLN A 557 27.22 -8.16 -2.71
C GLN A 557 25.91 -8.73 -2.12
N ALA A 558 25.36 -8.08 -1.10
CA ALA A 558 24.07 -8.47 -0.56
C ALA A 558 22.91 -8.27 -1.56
N LYS A 559 22.91 -7.16 -2.34
CA LYS A 559 21.95 -6.93 -3.44
C LYS A 559 22.05 -8.01 -4.52
N ILE A 560 23.28 -8.36 -4.93
CA ILE A 560 23.55 -9.42 -5.93
C ILE A 560 23.03 -10.76 -5.43
N ALA A 561 23.32 -11.12 -4.17
CA ALA A 561 22.86 -12.37 -3.57
C ALA A 561 21.32 -12.44 -3.46
N THR A 562 20.67 -11.33 -3.08
CA THR A 562 19.21 -11.23 -2.97
C THR A 562 18.55 -11.42 -4.34
N ALA A 563 19.04 -10.75 -5.38
CA ALA A 563 18.51 -10.88 -6.73
C ALA A 563 18.65 -12.30 -7.29
N ARG A 564 19.80 -12.94 -7.06
CA ARG A 564 20.02 -14.33 -7.45
C ARG A 564 19.09 -15.28 -6.72
N PHE A 565 18.96 -15.13 -5.40
CA PHE A 565 18.03 -15.95 -4.61
C PHE A 565 16.60 -15.81 -5.11
N TYR A 566 16.14 -14.58 -5.34
CA TYR A 566 14.80 -14.32 -5.88
C TYR A 566 14.58 -15.06 -7.21
N ALA A 567 15.53 -14.99 -8.11
CA ALA A 567 15.44 -15.67 -9.41
C ALA A 567 15.35 -17.20 -9.25
N GLU A 568 16.23 -17.79 -8.42
CA GLU A 568 16.33 -19.24 -8.28
C GLU A 568 15.19 -19.86 -7.45
N HIS A 569 14.57 -19.11 -6.50
CA HIS A 569 13.55 -19.62 -5.58
C HIS A 569 12.13 -19.08 -5.84
N ILE A 570 11.98 -17.91 -6.46
CA ILE A 570 10.68 -17.26 -6.66
C ILE A 570 10.31 -17.23 -8.13
N LEU A 571 11.13 -16.64 -9.02
CA LEU A 571 10.86 -16.64 -10.46
C LEU A 571 10.81 -18.08 -11.05
N ALA A 572 11.52 -19.02 -10.45
CA ALA A 572 11.48 -20.41 -10.86
C ALA A 572 10.06 -21.04 -10.82
N LYS A 573 9.12 -20.45 -10.07
CA LYS A 573 7.73 -20.92 -9.96
C LYS A 573 6.84 -20.44 -11.12
N ALA A 574 7.27 -19.48 -11.92
CA ALA A 574 6.45 -18.82 -12.94
C ALA A 574 5.86 -19.78 -14.00
N PRO A 575 6.60 -20.75 -14.54
CA PRO A 575 6.01 -21.71 -15.51
C PRO A 575 4.86 -22.52 -14.91
N GLY A 576 4.99 -23.00 -13.66
CA GLY A 576 3.92 -23.72 -12.97
C GLY A 576 2.68 -22.86 -12.68
N LEU A 577 2.86 -21.57 -12.42
CA LEU A 577 1.74 -20.64 -12.29
C LEU A 577 1.02 -20.48 -13.66
N ARG A 578 1.78 -20.33 -14.75
CA ARG A 578 1.22 -20.29 -16.11
C ARG A 578 0.37 -21.54 -16.38
N ASP A 579 0.89 -22.73 -16.08
CA ASP A 579 0.17 -23.99 -16.29
C ASP A 579 -1.13 -24.02 -15.47
N SER A 580 -1.11 -23.59 -14.22
CA SER A 580 -2.31 -23.48 -13.38
C SER A 580 -3.36 -22.54 -13.96
N ILE A 581 -2.95 -21.43 -14.57
CA ILE A 581 -3.85 -20.41 -15.11
C ILE A 581 -4.46 -20.87 -16.43
N VAL A 582 -3.63 -21.35 -17.34
CA VAL A 582 -4.06 -21.66 -18.72
C VAL A 582 -4.63 -23.08 -18.83
N ASP A 583 -3.89 -24.06 -18.32
CA ASP A 583 -4.26 -25.47 -18.49
C ASP A 583 -5.19 -25.96 -17.37
N GLY A 584 -5.11 -25.33 -16.14
CA GLY A 584 -5.92 -25.69 -14.98
C GLY A 584 -7.26 -24.96 -14.86
N ALA A 585 -7.60 -24.07 -15.80
CA ALA A 585 -8.76 -23.19 -15.71
C ALA A 585 -10.11 -23.93 -15.56
N GLU A 586 -10.30 -25.04 -16.27
CA GLU A 586 -11.55 -25.79 -16.24
C GLU A 586 -11.77 -26.51 -14.89
N SER A 587 -10.70 -26.98 -14.25
CA SER A 587 -10.80 -27.76 -13.00
C SER A 587 -11.36 -26.93 -11.83
N VAL A 588 -11.18 -25.62 -11.83
CA VAL A 588 -11.71 -24.73 -10.79
C VAL A 588 -13.25 -24.71 -10.78
N ASN A 589 -13.86 -24.84 -11.96
CA ASN A 589 -15.31 -24.79 -12.15
C ASN A 589 -15.97 -26.19 -12.31
N ALA A 590 -15.21 -27.26 -12.06
CA ALA A 590 -15.68 -28.62 -12.31
C ALA A 590 -16.63 -29.16 -11.25
N LEU A 591 -16.52 -28.69 -10.00
CA LEU A 591 -17.35 -29.18 -8.90
C LEU A 591 -18.74 -28.50 -8.92
N ALA A 592 -19.80 -29.29 -8.85
CA ALA A 592 -21.16 -28.74 -8.71
C ALA A 592 -21.33 -28.02 -7.36
N LEU A 593 -22.13 -26.95 -7.33
CA LEU A 593 -22.29 -26.11 -6.13
C LEU A 593 -22.77 -26.89 -4.90
N GLU A 594 -23.62 -27.90 -5.11
CA GLU A 594 -24.18 -28.76 -4.07
C GLU A 594 -23.14 -29.74 -3.47
N ALA A 595 -21.97 -29.85 -4.10
CA ALA A 595 -20.89 -30.73 -3.66
C ALA A 595 -19.82 -30.03 -2.80
N PHE A 596 -19.91 -28.70 -2.66
CA PHE A 596 -19.09 -27.95 -1.68
C PHE A 596 -19.63 -28.08 -0.23
#